data_e7fe10f3243868dbf4bf36c446c8e033
#
_entry.id   e7fe10f3243868dbf4bf36c446c8e033
#
_cell.length_a   1.000
_cell.length_b   1.000
_cell.length_c   1.000
_cell.angle_alpha   90.00
_cell.angle_beta   90.00
_cell.angle_gamma   90.00
#
_symmetry.space_group_name_H-M   'P 1'
#
loop_
_entity.id
_entity.type
_entity.pdbx_description
1 polymer ?
#
loop_
_entity_poly.entity_id
_entity_poly.type
_entity_poly.pdbx_seq_one_letter_code
_entity_poly.pdbx_strand_id
1 'polypeptide(L)'
;MPKLNLQSAIVLFSGGQDSTTCLAWALHRFANVETVGFDYGQRHEVELTARQRVLGEIKGISSDWPDRLGDDHVVDLRVIGQISETALTHDVAIAVADSGLPTTFVPGRNILFLTIAAALAYRRGVKRLVGGFCETDFSGYPDCRDDTVKAVQLALNLGMDQRFVIDTPLMWLDKSETWGLAEELGGRELVELIIECTHTCYHGERTVRHDWGYGCGRCPACELRKAGYERYRTQKTAD
;
A
#
# COMPACT_ATOMS: atom_id res chain seq x y z
N MET A 1 -17.35 10.98 -14.81
CA MET A 1 -16.51 11.12 -13.60
C MET A 1 -17.36 10.82 -12.36
N PRO A 2 -16.91 10.02 -11.40
CA PRO A 2 -17.63 9.85 -10.15
C PRO A 2 -17.75 11.21 -9.43
N LYS A 3 -18.86 11.41 -8.72
CA LYS A 3 -19.09 12.65 -7.97
C LYS A 3 -18.05 12.74 -6.85
N LEU A 4 -17.27 13.84 -6.80
CA LEU A 4 -16.24 14.06 -5.80
C LEU A 4 -16.85 14.02 -4.39
N ASN A 5 -16.27 13.21 -3.50
CA ASN A 5 -16.61 13.23 -2.09
C ASN A 5 -15.86 14.40 -1.42
N LEU A 6 -16.58 15.35 -0.86
CA LEU A 6 -15.99 16.51 -0.17
C LEU A 6 -15.33 16.14 1.17
N GLN A 7 -15.41 14.89 1.59
CA GLN A 7 -14.71 14.41 2.79
C GLN A 7 -13.21 14.28 2.55
N SER A 8 -12.46 14.31 3.64
CA SER A 8 -11.03 13.99 3.65
C SER A 8 -10.80 12.49 3.85
N ALA A 9 -9.67 12.00 3.36
CA ALA A 9 -9.21 10.63 3.58
C ALA A 9 -7.75 10.60 4.02
N ILE A 10 -7.35 9.57 4.79
CA ILE A 10 -5.96 9.25 5.09
C ILE A 10 -5.63 7.91 4.44
N VAL A 11 -4.58 7.89 3.62
CA VAL A 11 -4.09 6.69 2.92
C VAL A 11 -2.93 6.09 3.70
N LEU A 12 -3.02 4.81 4.05
CA LEU A 12 -1.88 4.03 4.54
C LEU A 12 -0.92 3.84 3.35
N PHE A 13 0.17 4.58 3.37
CA PHE A 13 1.04 4.71 2.20
C PHE A 13 2.47 4.24 2.49
N SER A 14 2.88 3.13 1.89
CA SER A 14 4.23 2.56 2.03
C SER A 14 5.20 2.97 0.91
N GLY A 15 4.72 3.51 -0.21
CA GLY A 15 5.52 3.78 -1.41
C GLY A 15 5.68 2.57 -2.33
N GLY A 16 4.97 1.47 -2.06
CA GLY A 16 4.85 0.31 -2.94
C GLY A 16 3.75 0.47 -3.99
N GLN A 17 3.67 -0.47 -4.95
CA GLN A 17 2.68 -0.47 -6.02
C GLN A 17 1.24 -0.29 -5.49
N ASP A 18 0.83 -1.16 -4.57
CA ASP A 18 -0.55 -1.22 -4.08
C ASP A 18 -0.95 0.07 -3.37
N SER A 19 -0.11 0.57 -2.46
CA SER A 19 -0.38 1.81 -1.75
C SER A 19 -0.37 3.03 -2.67
N THR A 20 0.42 3.02 -3.76
CA THR A 20 0.42 4.08 -4.77
C THR A 20 -0.87 4.05 -5.59
N THR A 21 -1.35 2.87 -5.98
CA THR A 21 -2.65 2.72 -6.65
C THR A 21 -3.79 3.18 -5.72
N CYS A 22 -3.73 2.86 -4.43
CA CYS A 22 -4.70 3.35 -3.44
C CYS A 22 -4.65 4.87 -3.24
N LEU A 23 -3.46 5.47 -3.29
CA LEU A 23 -3.31 6.92 -3.23
C LEU A 23 -3.96 7.60 -4.45
N ALA A 24 -3.70 7.09 -5.65
CA ALA A 24 -4.35 7.57 -6.87
C ALA A 24 -5.88 7.40 -6.80
N TRP A 25 -6.36 6.24 -6.30
CA TRP A 25 -7.78 5.99 -6.09
C TRP A 25 -8.41 6.99 -5.12
N ALA A 26 -7.71 7.35 -4.04
CA ALA A 26 -8.19 8.33 -3.07
C ALA A 26 -8.19 9.75 -3.68
N LEU A 27 -7.11 10.17 -4.34
CA LEU A 27 -7.00 11.46 -5.02
C LEU A 27 -8.08 11.66 -6.10
N HIS A 28 -8.52 10.58 -6.74
CA HIS A 28 -9.61 10.63 -7.71
C HIS A 28 -10.99 10.85 -7.06
N ARG A 29 -11.16 10.54 -5.76
CA ARG A 29 -12.46 10.48 -5.06
C ARG A 29 -12.66 11.53 -3.99
N PHE A 30 -11.61 11.93 -3.29
CA PHE A 30 -11.71 12.80 -2.12
C PHE A 30 -11.14 14.20 -2.40
N ALA A 31 -11.71 15.19 -1.74
CA ALA A 31 -11.28 16.58 -1.91
C ALA A 31 -9.96 16.89 -1.20
N ASN A 32 -9.64 16.15 -0.12
CA ASN A 32 -8.36 16.26 0.58
C ASN A 32 -7.88 14.87 0.99
N VAL A 33 -6.64 14.54 0.65
CA VAL A 33 -6.03 13.23 0.87
C VAL A 33 -4.70 13.42 1.57
N GLU A 34 -4.60 12.95 2.80
CA GLU A 34 -3.35 12.88 3.53
C GLU A 34 -2.78 11.46 3.45
N THR A 35 -1.48 11.33 3.69
CA THR A 35 -0.82 10.02 3.72
C THR A 35 -0.22 9.75 5.09
N VAL A 36 -0.22 8.48 5.50
CA VAL A 36 0.50 8.02 6.67
C VAL A 36 1.36 6.80 6.32
N GLY A 37 2.64 6.88 6.67
CA GLY A 37 3.58 5.77 6.58
C GLY A 37 4.15 5.45 7.93
N PHE A 38 4.80 4.29 8.01
CA PHE A 38 5.31 3.73 9.26
C PHE A 38 6.78 3.34 9.10
N ASP A 39 7.62 3.84 10.00
CA ASP A 39 8.95 3.31 10.23
C ASP A 39 8.85 2.27 11.34
N TYR A 40 8.83 0.98 10.98
CA TYR A 40 8.75 -0.13 11.93
C TYR A 40 10.07 -0.90 12.06
N GLY A 41 11.18 -0.27 11.63
CA GLY A 41 12.50 -0.88 11.60
C GLY A 41 12.64 -1.87 10.44
N GLN A 42 11.96 -1.60 9.30
CA GLN A 42 12.13 -2.38 8.09
C GLN A 42 13.58 -2.36 7.64
N ARG A 43 14.05 -3.51 7.19
CA ARG A 43 15.44 -3.79 6.85
C ARG A 43 16.04 -2.82 5.82
N HIS A 44 15.21 -2.21 4.97
CA HIS A 44 15.66 -1.38 3.86
C HIS A 44 14.98 0.00 3.88
N GLU A 45 15.77 1.06 4.04
CA GLU A 45 15.34 2.47 3.97
C GLU A 45 14.81 2.89 2.58
N VAL A 46 15.05 2.07 1.59
CA VAL A 46 14.61 2.28 0.19
C VAL A 46 13.08 2.51 0.10
N GLU A 47 12.28 1.91 0.99
CA GLU A 47 10.83 2.13 1.03
C GLU A 47 10.48 3.58 1.40
N LEU A 48 11.15 4.15 2.39
CA LEU A 48 10.92 5.54 2.81
C LEU A 48 11.32 6.53 1.71
N THR A 49 12.43 6.25 1.00
CA THR A 49 12.86 7.04 -0.14
C THR A 49 11.87 6.93 -1.31
N ALA A 50 11.34 5.74 -1.59
CA ALA A 50 10.34 5.53 -2.63
C ALA A 50 9.05 6.32 -2.34
N ARG A 51 8.61 6.39 -1.08
CA ARG A 51 7.46 7.22 -0.67
C ARG A 51 7.61 8.68 -1.12
N GLN A 52 8.74 9.31 -0.74
CA GLN A 52 8.98 10.72 -1.06
C GLN A 52 9.01 10.96 -2.56
N ARG A 53 9.61 10.03 -3.31
CA ARG A 53 9.67 10.12 -4.76
C ARG A 53 8.27 10.02 -5.38
N VAL A 54 7.45 9.07 -4.96
CA VAL A 54 6.08 8.93 -5.45
C VAL A 54 5.25 10.17 -5.12
N LEU A 55 5.33 10.71 -3.88
CA LEU A 55 4.59 11.90 -3.48
C LEU A 55 5.00 13.16 -4.28
N GLY A 56 6.24 13.23 -4.72
CA GLY A 56 6.71 14.29 -5.63
C GLY A 56 6.11 14.16 -7.03
N GLU A 57 6.23 12.98 -7.62
CA GLU A 57 5.88 12.74 -9.03
C GLU A 57 4.37 12.59 -9.28
N ILE A 58 3.60 12.06 -8.31
CA ILE A 58 2.16 11.80 -8.47
C ILE A 58 1.35 13.08 -8.74
N LYS A 59 1.88 14.21 -8.31
CA LYS A 59 1.29 15.53 -8.55
C LYS A 59 1.21 15.90 -10.03
N GLY A 60 2.08 15.32 -10.85
CA GLY A 60 2.11 15.54 -12.30
C GLY A 60 1.09 14.71 -13.08
N ILE A 61 0.44 13.73 -12.47
CA ILE A 61 -0.45 12.79 -13.17
C ILE A 61 -1.80 13.44 -13.54
N SER A 62 -2.33 14.29 -12.67
CA SER A 62 -3.58 15.01 -12.94
C SER A 62 -3.50 16.42 -12.39
N SER A 63 -4.09 17.38 -13.12
CA SER A 63 -4.11 18.81 -12.73
C SER A 63 -4.77 19.07 -11.37
N ASP A 64 -5.68 18.19 -10.94
CA ASP A 64 -6.44 18.36 -9.71
C ASP A 64 -5.73 17.75 -8.48
N TRP A 65 -4.79 16.83 -8.69
CA TRP A 65 -4.18 16.08 -7.59
C TRP A 65 -3.25 16.90 -6.70
N PRO A 66 -2.50 17.90 -7.21
CA PRO A 66 -1.71 18.79 -6.35
C PRO A 66 -2.54 19.49 -5.27
N ASP A 67 -3.75 19.95 -5.62
CA ASP A 67 -4.63 20.66 -4.69
C ASP A 67 -5.31 19.72 -3.68
N ARG A 68 -5.40 18.43 -4.01
CA ARG A 68 -6.03 17.41 -3.16
C ARG A 68 -5.04 16.69 -2.24
N LEU A 69 -3.76 16.64 -2.61
CA LEU A 69 -2.72 15.98 -1.83
C LEU A 69 -2.27 16.89 -0.69
N GLY A 70 -2.65 16.52 0.53
CA GLY A 70 -2.34 17.22 1.77
C GLY A 70 -1.05 16.72 2.44
N ASP A 71 -1.05 16.71 3.77
CA ASP A 71 0.10 16.38 4.59
C ASP A 71 0.53 14.91 4.47
N ASP A 72 1.85 14.68 4.53
CA ASP A 72 2.43 13.34 4.67
C ASP A 72 2.94 13.13 6.11
N HIS A 73 2.48 12.07 6.73
CA HIS A 73 2.84 11.69 8.10
C HIS A 73 3.72 10.44 8.10
N VAL A 74 4.78 10.45 8.90
CA VAL A 74 5.59 9.25 9.17
C VAL A 74 5.59 9.00 10.67
N VAL A 75 5.15 7.81 11.07
CA VAL A 75 5.06 7.40 12.48
C VAL A 75 6.14 6.38 12.78
N ASP A 76 6.94 6.64 13.84
CA ASP A 76 7.95 5.71 14.34
C ASP A 76 7.27 4.56 15.11
N LEU A 77 7.40 3.36 14.59
CA LEU A 77 6.92 2.11 15.16
C LEU A 77 8.03 1.05 15.27
N ARG A 78 9.30 1.48 15.40
CA ARG A 78 10.45 0.57 15.48
C ARG A 78 10.37 -0.43 16.65
N VAL A 79 9.53 -0.16 17.63
CA VAL A 79 9.19 -1.14 18.68
C VAL A 79 8.65 -2.47 18.12
N ILE A 80 7.99 -2.47 16.96
CA ILE A 80 7.50 -3.69 16.30
C ILE A 80 8.68 -4.61 15.94
N GLY A 81 9.77 -4.06 15.45
CA GLY A 81 10.99 -4.81 15.14
C GLY A 81 11.66 -5.43 16.37
N GLN A 82 11.41 -4.91 17.59
CA GLN A 82 11.96 -5.46 18.83
C GLN A 82 11.19 -6.66 19.37
N ILE A 83 9.92 -6.80 18.99
CA ILE A 83 9.03 -7.88 19.47
C ILE A 83 8.76 -8.96 18.43
N SER A 84 9.30 -8.81 17.21
CA SER A 84 9.01 -9.72 16.09
C SER A 84 10.24 -9.93 15.23
N GLU A 85 10.85 -11.11 15.30
CA GLU A 85 11.97 -11.54 14.47
C GLU A 85 11.46 -12.13 13.15
N THR A 86 11.35 -11.31 12.10
CA THR A 86 10.86 -11.72 10.79
C THR A 86 11.84 -11.33 9.69
N ALA A 87 11.70 -11.91 8.50
CA ALA A 87 12.55 -11.59 7.35
C ALA A 87 12.41 -10.13 6.85
N LEU A 88 11.42 -9.38 7.31
CA LEU A 88 11.27 -7.94 7.02
C LEU A 88 12.02 -7.05 8.03
N THR A 89 12.25 -7.53 9.25
CA THR A 89 12.88 -6.76 10.33
C THR A 89 14.29 -7.25 10.66
N HIS A 90 14.59 -8.51 10.40
CA HIS A 90 15.86 -9.17 10.74
C HIS A 90 16.45 -9.96 9.55
N ASP A 91 17.70 -10.38 9.67
CA ASP A 91 18.38 -11.22 8.66
C ASP A 91 17.95 -12.68 8.77
N VAL A 92 16.71 -12.95 8.43
CA VAL A 92 16.09 -14.26 8.39
C VAL A 92 15.79 -14.62 6.94
N ALA A 93 15.93 -15.89 6.57
CA ALA A 93 15.63 -16.37 5.23
C ALA A 93 14.14 -16.19 4.89
N ILE A 94 13.86 -15.74 3.67
CA ILE A 94 12.49 -15.64 3.14
C ILE A 94 12.04 -17.04 2.76
N ALA A 95 11.08 -17.61 3.48
CA ALA A 95 10.55 -18.95 3.32
C ALA A 95 9.10 -19.02 3.84
N VAL A 96 8.50 -20.20 3.78
CA VAL A 96 7.26 -20.51 4.50
C VAL A 96 7.66 -21.22 5.80
N ALA A 97 7.18 -20.72 6.94
CA ALA A 97 7.42 -21.30 8.24
C ALA A 97 6.58 -22.58 8.46
N ASP A 98 6.88 -23.37 9.49
CA ASP A 98 6.13 -24.58 9.87
C ASP A 98 4.64 -24.30 10.17
N SER A 99 4.32 -23.06 10.52
CA SER A 99 2.94 -22.58 10.70
C SER A 99 2.15 -22.42 9.40
N GLY A 100 2.81 -22.57 8.23
CA GLY A 100 2.23 -22.28 6.92
C GLY A 100 2.22 -20.79 6.55
N LEU A 101 2.70 -19.89 7.43
CA LEU A 101 2.79 -18.46 7.16
C LEU A 101 4.18 -18.09 6.59
N PRO A 102 4.28 -17.07 5.74
CA PRO A 102 5.57 -16.56 5.28
C PRO A 102 6.42 -16.04 6.44
N THR A 103 7.74 -16.26 6.41
CA THR A 103 8.68 -15.67 7.40
C THR A 103 8.74 -14.15 7.33
N THR A 104 8.18 -13.54 6.29
CA THR A 104 7.97 -12.08 6.15
C THR A 104 6.73 -11.58 6.89
N PHE A 105 5.89 -12.47 7.45
CA PHE A 105 4.72 -12.06 8.21
C PHE A 105 5.14 -11.48 9.57
N VAL A 106 4.80 -10.22 9.80
CA VAL A 106 4.96 -9.54 11.09
C VAL A 106 3.61 -9.59 11.81
N PRO A 107 3.44 -10.42 12.85
CA PRO A 107 2.14 -10.64 13.48
C PRO A 107 1.48 -9.34 13.97
N GLY A 108 0.25 -9.08 13.50
CA GLY A 108 -0.53 -7.92 13.90
C GLY A 108 -0.08 -6.58 13.34
N ARG A 109 0.91 -6.54 12.46
CA ARG A 109 1.45 -5.29 11.91
C ARG A 109 0.36 -4.42 11.28
N ASN A 110 -0.46 -4.98 10.41
CA ASN A 110 -1.50 -4.23 9.71
C ASN A 110 -2.62 -3.79 10.65
N ILE A 111 -2.92 -4.55 11.70
CA ILE A 111 -3.86 -4.15 12.75
C ILE A 111 -3.33 -2.93 13.50
N LEU A 112 -2.04 -2.93 13.87
CA LEU A 112 -1.39 -1.78 14.51
C LEU A 112 -1.37 -0.55 13.60
N PHE A 113 -1.06 -0.73 12.32
CA PHE A 113 -1.06 0.37 11.34
C PHE A 113 -2.45 1.00 11.21
N LEU A 114 -3.49 0.20 11.10
CA LEU A 114 -4.88 0.69 11.07
C LEU A 114 -5.26 1.41 12.36
N THR A 115 -4.84 0.90 13.53
CA THR A 115 -5.13 1.51 14.83
C THR A 115 -4.49 2.89 14.93
N ILE A 116 -3.23 3.03 14.55
CA ILE A 116 -2.51 4.30 14.62
C ILE A 116 -3.01 5.28 13.56
N ALA A 117 -3.31 4.80 12.35
CA ALA A 117 -3.93 5.62 11.32
C ALA A 117 -5.29 6.17 11.77
N ALA A 118 -6.10 5.36 12.46
CA ALA A 118 -7.38 5.79 13.01
C ALA A 118 -7.20 6.83 14.14
N ALA A 119 -6.20 6.67 15.00
CA ALA A 119 -5.89 7.67 16.04
C ALA A 119 -5.44 9.01 15.44
N LEU A 120 -4.64 8.98 14.36
CA LEU A 120 -4.29 10.17 13.59
C LEU A 120 -5.53 10.79 12.94
N ALA A 121 -6.35 9.99 12.28
CA ALA A 121 -7.59 10.41 11.64
C ALA A 121 -8.57 11.05 12.65
N TYR A 122 -8.69 10.47 13.84
CA TYR A 122 -9.47 11.02 14.94
C TYR A 122 -9.07 12.46 15.27
N ARG A 123 -7.75 12.70 15.45
CA ARG A 123 -7.22 14.03 15.77
C ARG A 123 -7.40 15.05 14.64
N ARG A 124 -7.44 14.60 13.40
CA ARG A 124 -7.60 15.44 12.21
C ARG A 124 -9.05 15.60 11.77
N GLY A 125 -10.00 14.96 12.48
CA GLY A 125 -11.41 14.97 12.12
C GLY A 125 -11.74 14.20 10.83
N VAL A 126 -10.82 13.32 10.38
CA VAL A 126 -10.99 12.49 9.18
C VAL A 126 -11.66 11.17 9.56
N LYS A 127 -12.59 10.68 8.72
CA LYS A 127 -13.33 9.44 8.97
C LYS A 127 -13.05 8.34 7.94
N ARG A 128 -12.30 8.65 6.89
CA ARG A 128 -11.98 7.69 5.82
C ARG A 128 -10.51 7.31 5.91
N LEU A 129 -10.28 6.01 6.02
CA LEU A 129 -8.96 5.40 5.90
C LEU A 129 -8.94 4.60 4.60
N VAL A 130 -7.82 4.64 3.87
CA VAL A 130 -7.67 3.88 2.63
C VAL A 130 -6.42 3.01 2.75
N GLY A 131 -6.54 1.71 2.50
CA GLY A 131 -5.43 0.78 2.58
C GLY A 131 -5.37 -0.21 1.43
N GLY A 132 -4.15 -0.54 1.01
CA GLY A 132 -3.87 -1.50 -0.07
C GLY A 132 -3.90 -2.95 0.40
N PHE A 133 -4.95 -3.32 1.16
CA PHE A 133 -5.18 -4.69 1.59
C PHE A 133 -5.77 -5.50 0.44
N CYS A 134 -5.31 -6.74 0.30
CA CYS A 134 -5.71 -7.65 -0.75
C CYS A 134 -5.78 -9.08 -0.20
N GLU A 135 -6.87 -9.77 -0.46
CA GLU A 135 -7.07 -11.18 -0.06
C GLU A 135 -6.70 -12.15 -1.19
N THR A 136 -6.77 -11.69 -2.44
CA THR A 136 -6.62 -12.52 -3.64
C THR A 136 -5.19 -12.67 -4.12
N ASP A 137 -4.24 -11.87 -3.66
CA ASP A 137 -2.86 -11.90 -4.15
C ASP A 137 -1.97 -12.98 -3.49
N PHE A 138 -2.57 -13.84 -2.67
CA PHE A 138 -1.90 -14.97 -2.01
C PHE A 138 -0.67 -14.59 -1.16
N SER A 139 -0.58 -13.35 -0.68
CA SER A 139 0.50 -12.94 0.23
C SER A 139 0.53 -13.76 1.54
N GLY A 140 -0.59 -14.43 1.85
CA GLY A 140 -0.72 -15.33 2.99
C GLY A 140 -0.84 -14.63 4.35
N TYR A 141 -0.95 -13.29 4.37
CA TYR A 141 -1.04 -12.53 5.61
C TYR A 141 -2.48 -12.48 6.15
N PRO A 142 -2.75 -13.10 7.33
CA PRO A 142 -4.11 -13.11 7.90
C PRO A 142 -4.66 -11.72 8.18
N ASP A 143 -3.80 -10.76 8.48
CA ASP A 143 -4.16 -9.38 8.79
C ASP A 143 -4.43 -8.49 7.55
N CYS A 144 -4.35 -9.07 6.34
CA CYS A 144 -4.80 -8.43 5.09
C CYS A 144 -6.20 -8.85 4.66
N ARG A 145 -6.81 -9.85 5.31
CA ARG A 145 -8.11 -10.41 4.92
C ARG A 145 -9.25 -9.42 5.18
N ASP A 146 -10.28 -9.48 4.35
CA ASP A 146 -11.46 -8.61 4.45
C ASP A 146 -12.14 -8.70 5.82
N ASP A 147 -12.31 -9.93 6.34
CA ASP A 147 -12.90 -10.14 7.68
C ASP A 147 -12.05 -9.50 8.78
N THR A 148 -10.71 -9.56 8.69
CA THR A 148 -9.83 -8.92 9.67
C THR A 148 -9.98 -7.40 9.61
N VAL A 149 -9.97 -6.80 8.41
CA VAL A 149 -10.15 -5.35 8.24
C VAL A 149 -11.50 -4.88 8.78
N LYS A 150 -12.58 -5.62 8.52
CA LYS A 150 -13.93 -5.33 9.04
C LYS A 150 -13.99 -5.44 10.56
N ALA A 151 -13.38 -6.46 11.14
CA ALA A 151 -13.32 -6.63 12.60
C ALA A 151 -12.53 -5.48 13.26
N VAL A 152 -11.41 -5.09 12.69
CA VAL A 152 -10.62 -3.93 13.14
C VAL A 152 -11.44 -2.65 13.04
N GLN A 153 -12.11 -2.39 11.91
CA GLN A 153 -12.99 -1.22 11.75
C GLN A 153 -14.05 -1.15 12.85
N LEU A 154 -14.70 -2.30 13.16
CA LEU A 154 -15.70 -2.36 14.23
C LEU A 154 -15.08 -2.04 15.60
N ALA A 155 -13.92 -2.63 15.92
CA ALA A 155 -13.22 -2.38 17.18
C ALA A 155 -12.82 -0.90 17.32
N LEU A 156 -12.29 -0.29 16.26
CA LEU A 156 -11.92 1.13 16.23
C LEU A 156 -13.13 2.06 16.40
N ASN A 157 -14.25 1.72 15.76
CA ASN A 157 -15.47 2.50 15.86
C ASN A 157 -16.04 2.47 17.29
N LEU A 158 -16.02 1.31 17.95
CA LEU A 158 -16.46 1.16 19.34
C LEU A 158 -15.47 1.80 20.32
N GLY A 159 -14.17 1.54 20.14
CA GLY A 159 -13.13 1.97 21.09
C GLY A 159 -12.83 3.47 21.04
N MET A 160 -13.10 4.15 19.92
CA MET A 160 -12.85 5.57 19.73
C MET A 160 -14.15 6.40 19.66
N ASP A 161 -15.31 5.77 19.81
CA ASP A 161 -16.64 6.42 19.65
C ASP A 161 -16.74 7.22 18.35
N GLN A 162 -16.33 6.61 17.25
CA GLN A 162 -16.30 7.22 15.91
C GLN A 162 -16.97 6.32 14.87
N ARG A 163 -17.13 6.84 13.66
CA ARG A 163 -17.64 6.09 12.51
C ARG A 163 -16.62 6.12 11.39
N PHE A 164 -15.48 5.48 11.61
CA PHE A 164 -14.49 5.26 10.57
C PHE A 164 -15.03 4.31 9.51
N VAL A 165 -14.62 4.56 8.27
CA VAL A 165 -14.77 3.62 7.16
C VAL A 165 -13.38 3.34 6.61
N ILE A 166 -13.03 2.06 6.52
CA ILE A 166 -11.78 1.61 5.93
C ILE A 166 -12.09 1.15 4.49
N ASP A 167 -11.65 1.94 3.53
CA ASP A 167 -11.77 1.63 2.11
C ASP A 167 -10.60 0.74 1.68
N THR A 168 -10.90 -0.37 1.02
CA THR A 168 -9.92 -1.35 0.55
C THR A 168 -10.11 -1.61 -0.95
N PRO A 169 -9.71 -0.65 -1.82
CA PRO A 169 -10.02 -0.72 -3.24
C PRO A 169 -9.41 -1.91 -3.98
N LEU A 170 -8.41 -2.56 -3.37
CA LEU A 170 -7.70 -3.71 -3.96
C LEU A 170 -8.13 -5.05 -3.37
N MET A 171 -9.06 -5.09 -2.40
CA MET A 171 -9.36 -6.30 -1.61
C MET A 171 -9.59 -7.54 -2.46
N TRP A 172 -10.30 -7.40 -3.59
CA TRP A 172 -10.71 -8.49 -4.46
C TRP A 172 -10.02 -8.48 -5.82
N LEU A 173 -9.04 -7.60 -6.03
CA LEU A 173 -8.28 -7.50 -7.27
C LEU A 173 -7.03 -8.37 -7.21
N ASP A 174 -6.72 -9.07 -8.29
CA ASP A 174 -5.40 -9.66 -8.47
C ASP A 174 -4.35 -8.61 -8.90
N LYS A 175 -3.08 -9.03 -8.98
CA LYS A 175 -2.00 -8.09 -9.35
C LYS A 175 -2.13 -7.54 -10.77
N SER A 176 -2.73 -8.28 -11.71
CA SER A 176 -2.99 -7.79 -13.06
C SER A 176 -4.07 -6.71 -13.05
N GLU A 177 -5.16 -6.96 -12.32
CA GLU A 177 -6.25 -6.01 -12.15
C GLU A 177 -5.81 -4.75 -11.39
N THR A 178 -4.88 -4.88 -10.44
CA THR A 178 -4.27 -3.73 -9.76
C THR A 178 -3.49 -2.82 -10.73
N TRP A 179 -2.77 -3.40 -11.71
CA TRP A 179 -2.13 -2.64 -12.78
C TRP A 179 -3.17 -1.96 -13.70
N GLY A 180 -4.24 -2.69 -14.05
CA GLY A 180 -5.36 -2.15 -14.83
C GLY A 180 -6.04 -0.98 -14.14
N LEU A 181 -6.32 -1.10 -12.83
CA LEU A 181 -6.88 0.00 -12.03
C LEU A 181 -5.96 1.23 -12.00
N ALA A 182 -4.64 1.03 -11.87
CA ALA A 182 -3.70 2.14 -11.91
C ALA A 182 -3.80 2.90 -13.23
N GLU A 183 -3.88 2.18 -14.35
CA GLU A 183 -4.04 2.81 -15.66
C GLU A 183 -5.41 3.49 -15.84
N GLU A 184 -6.48 2.92 -15.33
CA GLU A 184 -7.81 3.55 -15.34
C GLU A 184 -7.81 4.89 -14.58
N LEU A 185 -7.08 4.96 -13.46
CA LEU A 185 -7.05 6.15 -12.58
C LEU A 185 -6.17 7.28 -13.10
N GLY A 186 -5.03 6.96 -13.69
CA GLY A 186 -4.04 7.98 -14.06
C GLY A 186 -3.32 7.73 -15.39
N GLY A 187 -3.89 6.89 -16.27
CA GLY A 187 -3.34 6.61 -17.58
C GLY A 187 -2.01 5.84 -17.52
N ARG A 188 -1.33 5.82 -18.64
CA ARG A 188 0.01 5.22 -18.75
C ARG A 188 1.03 5.95 -17.87
N GLU A 189 0.83 7.22 -17.65
CA GLU A 189 1.69 8.07 -16.81
C GLU A 189 1.74 7.53 -15.37
N LEU A 190 0.61 7.10 -14.79
CA LEU A 190 0.59 6.49 -13.46
C LEU A 190 1.24 5.10 -13.45
N VAL A 191 1.05 4.31 -14.50
CA VAL A 191 1.72 3.01 -14.65
C VAL A 191 3.24 3.19 -14.69
N GLU A 192 3.74 4.13 -15.49
CA GLU A 192 5.18 4.45 -15.58
C GLU A 192 5.72 5.00 -14.24
N LEU A 193 4.96 5.85 -13.56
CA LEU A 193 5.32 6.31 -12.22
C LEU A 193 5.47 5.13 -11.24
N ILE A 194 4.53 4.17 -11.27
CA ILE A 194 4.61 2.97 -10.42
C ILE A 194 5.86 2.15 -10.77
N ILE A 195 6.16 1.95 -12.05
CA ILE A 195 7.37 1.25 -12.52
C ILE A 195 8.63 1.93 -12.00
N GLU A 196 8.75 3.25 -12.17
CA GLU A 196 9.98 3.99 -11.92
C GLU A 196 10.18 4.39 -10.44
N CYS A 197 9.11 4.69 -9.71
CA CYS A 197 9.21 5.33 -8.41
C CYS A 197 8.95 4.38 -7.25
N THR A 198 8.11 3.34 -7.41
CA THR A 198 7.74 2.47 -6.30
C THR A 198 8.80 1.41 -5.97
N HIS A 199 8.73 0.87 -4.75
CA HIS A 199 9.57 -0.25 -4.32
C HIS A 199 8.71 -1.38 -3.77
N THR A 200 9.07 -2.63 -4.08
CA THR A 200 8.33 -3.83 -3.65
C THR A 200 9.27 -4.96 -3.22
N CYS A 201 10.53 -4.92 -3.63
CA CYS A 201 11.49 -5.99 -3.42
C CYS A 201 11.85 -6.19 -1.95
N TYR A 202 11.63 -7.39 -1.40
CA TYR A 202 11.98 -7.72 0.00
C TYR A 202 13.48 -7.69 0.31
N HIS A 203 14.35 -7.72 -0.71
CA HIS A 203 15.80 -7.59 -0.55
C HIS A 203 16.30 -6.15 -0.69
N GLY A 204 15.42 -5.15 -0.83
CA GLY A 204 15.83 -3.75 -1.02
C GLY A 204 16.54 -3.48 -2.36
N GLU A 205 16.54 -4.43 -3.29
CA GLU A 205 17.26 -4.31 -4.56
C GLU A 205 16.60 -3.25 -5.46
N ARG A 206 17.34 -2.24 -5.87
CA ARG A 206 16.89 -1.17 -6.76
C ARG A 206 17.87 -0.85 -7.88
N THR A 207 18.94 -1.61 -8.04
CA THR A 207 19.92 -1.41 -9.13
C THR A 207 19.51 -2.13 -10.41
N VAL A 208 18.72 -3.20 -10.29
CA VAL A 208 18.23 -3.98 -11.44
C VAL A 208 16.84 -3.48 -11.83
N ARG A 209 16.75 -2.92 -13.06
CA ARG A 209 15.49 -2.50 -13.68
C ARG A 209 14.94 -3.58 -14.60
N HIS A 210 13.67 -3.87 -14.45
CA HIS A 210 12.87 -4.75 -15.32
C HIS A 210 11.73 -3.95 -15.94
N ASP A 211 10.97 -4.53 -16.87
CA ASP A 211 9.80 -3.88 -17.50
C ASP A 211 8.71 -3.52 -16.47
N TRP A 212 8.62 -4.30 -15.39
CA TRP A 212 7.65 -4.11 -14.29
C TRP A 212 8.18 -3.24 -13.14
N GLY A 213 9.41 -2.73 -13.20
CA GLY A 213 10.04 -1.88 -12.19
C GLY A 213 11.34 -2.45 -11.64
N TYR A 214 11.78 -1.94 -10.50
CA TYR A 214 13.05 -2.30 -9.87
C TYR A 214 12.89 -3.45 -8.88
N GLY A 215 13.85 -4.37 -8.84
CA GLY A 215 13.89 -5.46 -7.87
C GLY A 215 14.83 -6.60 -8.23
N CYS A 216 15.00 -7.55 -7.31
CA CYS A 216 15.89 -8.71 -7.52
C CYS A 216 15.34 -9.76 -8.52
N GLY A 217 14.05 -9.66 -8.90
CA GLY A 217 13.39 -10.58 -9.83
C GLY A 217 13.09 -11.98 -9.30
N ARG A 218 13.45 -12.32 -8.04
CA ARG A 218 13.40 -13.69 -7.49
C ARG A 218 12.77 -13.82 -6.10
N CYS A 219 12.49 -12.72 -5.39
CA CYS A 219 11.73 -12.82 -4.15
C CYS A 219 10.24 -12.89 -4.45
N PRO A 220 9.41 -13.43 -3.52
CA PRO A 220 7.97 -13.60 -3.76
C PRO A 220 7.26 -12.32 -4.20
N ALA A 221 7.63 -11.17 -3.63
CA ALA A 221 7.04 -9.88 -4.02
C ALA A 221 7.42 -9.47 -5.45
N CYS A 222 8.66 -9.72 -5.89
CA CYS A 222 9.08 -9.46 -7.28
C CYS A 222 8.36 -10.39 -8.26
N GLU A 223 8.26 -11.69 -7.94
CA GLU A 223 7.59 -12.67 -8.79
C GLU A 223 6.11 -12.36 -8.96
N LEU A 224 5.43 -12.02 -7.86
CA LEU A 224 4.02 -11.64 -7.88
C LEU A 224 3.79 -10.37 -8.73
N ARG A 225 4.61 -9.33 -8.52
CA ARG A 225 4.54 -8.08 -9.28
C ARG A 225 4.80 -8.31 -10.78
N LYS A 226 5.83 -9.10 -11.10
CA LYS A 226 6.19 -9.49 -12.48
C LYS A 226 5.02 -10.21 -13.17
N ALA A 227 4.53 -11.29 -12.56
CA ALA A 227 3.44 -12.09 -13.12
C ALA A 227 2.16 -11.26 -13.36
N GLY A 228 1.83 -10.35 -12.44
CA GLY A 228 0.73 -9.42 -12.60
C GLY A 228 0.92 -8.46 -13.77
N TYR A 229 2.13 -7.89 -13.91
CA TYR A 229 2.45 -6.98 -15.02
C TYR A 229 2.40 -7.67 -16.38
N GLU A 230 2.96 -8.88 -16.49
CA GLU A 230 2.96 -9.66 -17.74
C GLU A 230 1.53 -10.01 -18.18
N ARG A 231 0.65 -10.41 -17.24
CA ARG A 231 -0.76 -10.66 -17.54
C ARG A 231 -1.50 -9.39 -17.99
N TYR A 232 -1.32 -8.28 -17.26
CA TYR A 232 -1.87 -6.99 -17.62
C TYR A 232 -1.47 -6.57 -19.05
N ARG A 233 -0.20 -6.73 -19.43
CA ARG A 233 0.31 -6.45 -20.77
C ARG A 233 -0.33 -7.33 -21.85
N THR A 234 -0.50 -8.61 -21.55
CA THR A 234 -1.10 -9.59 -22.50
C THR A 234 -2.58 -9.31 -22.76
N GLN A 235 -3.34 -8.95 -21.73
CA GLN A 235 -4.75 -8.60 -21.85
C GLN A 235 -4.94 -7.38 -22.77
N LYS A 236 -4.09 -6.37 -22.68
CA LYS A 236 -4.14 -5.18 -23.54
C LYS A 236 -3.80 -5.40 -25.01
N THR A 237 -3.03 -6.43 -25.32
CA THR A 237 -2.69 -6.72 -26.73
C THR A 237 -3.80 -7.55 -27.41
N ALA A 238 -4.78 -8.03 -26.66
CA ALA A 238 -5.89 -8.83 -27.14
C ALA A 238 -7.18 -8.01 -27.42
N ASP A 239 -7.24 -6.77 -26.89
CA ASP A 239 -8.28 -5.76 -27.14
C ASP A 239 -7.82 -4.78 -28.24
#